data_9478fbcb45ee209f532eff06da75f7a9
#
_entry.id   9478fbcb45ee209f532eff06da75f7a9
#
_cell.length_a   1.000
_cell.length_b   1.000
_cell.length_c   1.000
_cell.angle_alpha   90.00
_cell.angle_beta   90.00
_cell.angle_gamma   90.00
#
_symmetry.space_group_name_H-M   'P 1'
#
loop_
_entity.id
_entity.type
_entity.pdbx_description
1 polymer ?
#
loop_
_entity_poly.entity_id
_entity_poly.type
_entity_poly.pdbx_seq_one_letter_code
_entity_poly.pdbx_strand_id
1 'polypeptide(L)'
;MYKKLILPFLFLFDPEKIHNFTFFCIKIIFKIPFLGFLTKSYFKVENDKLKRTLFGLTFPNPVGIAAGFDKNATHISEFEKFGFGFIEIGTVTPKPQPGNPKKRLFRLKKDNAVINRMGFNNDGVTKIKSRLNGNYKVIIGGNIGKNKLTPNTEAKKDYLICFKELYDCVDYFVINVSSPNTPGLRELQSREFLNDLFTDLNKFRNNNKNIKPILLKISPDLSKDKIIELIDVINKNKIDGIIATNTTVNFPELKSNNKYEKGGLSGQPLYDKSNEVISFISKKTGGKLPIIGVGGISTPEQALNKIRAGAHLIQLYTGIIYEGPGIASKINKELLNQEL
;
A
#
# COMPACT_ATOMS: atom_id res chain seq x y z
N MET A 1 -15.92 -14.41 15.29
CA MET A 1 -16.72 -14.87 14.12
C MET A 1 -15.88 -14.99 12.86
N TYR A 2 -15.22 -13.92 12.36
CA TYR A 2 -14.45 -13.96 11.10
C TYR A 2 -13.45 -15.12 11.03
N LYS A 3 -12.47 -15.21 11.96
CA LYS A 3 -11.43 -16.26 11.96
C LYS A 3 -11.95 -17.68 12.09
N LYS A 4 -13.07 -17.88 12.82
CA LYS A 4 -13.58 -19.23 13.12
C LYS A 4 -14.54 -19.77 12.06
N LEU A 5 -15.28 -18.90 11.37
CA LEU A 5 -16.34 -19.29 10.42
C LEU A 5 -16.07 -18.80 9.01
N ILE A 6 -15.84 -17.50 8.83
CA ILE A 6 -15.76 -16.90 7.50
C ILE A 6 -14.42 -17.24 6.82
N LEU A 7 -13.32 -17.04 7.51
CA LEU A 7 -11.98 -17.25 6.96
C LEU A 7 -11.74 -18.70 6.49
N PRO A 8 -12.06 -19.77 7.28
CA PRO A 8 -11.90 -21.14 6.80
C PRO A 8 -12.69 -21.41 5.52
N PHE A 9 -13.94 -20.93 5.45
CA PHE A 9 -14.77 -21.06 4.24
C PHE A 9 -14.14 -20.34 3.03
N LEU A 10 -13.74 -19.06 3.17
CA LEU A 10 -13.07 -18.32 2.10
C LEU A 10 -11.77 -19.00 1.64
N PHE A 11 -11.11 -19.71 2.54
CA PHE A 11 -9.83 -20.38 2.24
C PHE A 11 -9.97 -21.71 1.50
N LEU A 12 -11.17 -22.20 1.26
CA LEU A 12 -11.42 -23.36 0.39
C LEU A 12 -11.27 -23.00 -1.10
N PHE A 13 -11.46 -21.74 -1.46
CA PHE A 13 -11.50 -21.29 -2.85
C PHE A 13 -10.15 -20.71 -3.30
N ASP A 14 -9.98 -20.57 -4.63
CA ASP A 14 -8.84 -19.87 -5.23
C ASP A 14 -8.72 -18.44 -4.68
N PRO A 15 -7.50 -18.00 -4.28
CA PRO A 15 -7.32 -16.71 -3.62
C PRO A 15 -7.78 -15.49 -4.45
N GLU A 16 -7.57 -15.51 -5.76
CA GLU A 16 -7.92 -14.39 -6.63
C GLU A 16 -9.42 -14.36 -6.94
N LYS A 17 -10.03 -15.54 -7.13
CA LYS A 17 -11.48 -15.67 -7.35
C LYS A 17 -12.26 -15.23 -6.11
N ILE A 18 -11.85 -15.69 -4.93
CA ILE A 18 -12.54 -15.36 -3.69
C ILE A 18 -12.37 -13.89 -3.29
N HIS A 19 -11.23 -13.27 -3.62
CA HIS A 19 -11.05 -11.82 -3.46
C HIS A 19 -12.11 -11.04 -4.27
N ASN A 20 -12.27 -11.35 -5.54
CA ASN A 20 -13.26 -10.70 -6.40
C ASN A 20 -14.70 -10.94 -5.90
N PHE A 21 -15.00 -12.16 -5.47
CA PHE A 21 -16.32 -12.50 -4.90
C PHE A 21 -16.57 -11.73 -3.59
N THR A 22 -15.58 -11.64 -2.70
CA THR A 22 -15.70 -10.88 -1.45
C THR A 22 -15.95 -9.39 -1.74
N PHE A 23 -15.26 -8.82 -2.70
CA PHE A 23 -15.46 -7.44 -3.13
C PHE A 23 -16.87 -7.23 -3.70
N PHE A 24 -17.37 -8.16 -4.51
CA PHE A 24 -18.75 -8.12 -4.98
C PHE A 24 -19.76 -8.16 -3.82
N CYS A 25 -19.59 -9.07 -2.86
CA CYS A 25 -20.45 -9.15 -1.67
C CYS A 25 -20.42 -7.85 -0.85
N ILE A 26 -19.24 -7.28 -0.64
CA ILE A 26 -19.07 -6.00 0.07
C ILE A 26 -19.90 -4.91 -0.63
N LYS A 27 -19.81 -4.79 -1.94
CA LYS A 27 -20.60 -3.82 -2.72
C LYS A 27 -22.12 -3.99 -2.51
N ILE A 28 -22.60 -5.22 -2.49
CA ILE A 28 -24.02 -5.51 -2.26
C ILE A 28 -24.43 -5.08 -0.85
N ILE A 29 -23.65 -5.48 0.18
CA ILE A 29 -23.93 -5.13 1.58
C ILE A 29 -24.04 -3.62 1.74
N PHE A 30 -23.13 -2.85 1.15
CA PHE A 30 -23.15 -1.39 1.29
C PHE A 30 -24.17 -0.66 0.41
N LYS A 31 -24.79 -1.36 -0.56
CA LYS A 31 -25.97 -0.84 -1.29
C LYS A 31 -27.25 -0.90 -0.46
N ILE A 32 -27.31 -1.75 0.57
CA ILE A 32 -28.44 -1.81 1.50
C ILE A 32 -28.21 -0.76 2.59
N PRO A 33 -28.99 0.35 2.62
CA PRO A 33 -28.68 1.50 3.48
C PRO A 33 -28.51 1.17 4.96
N PHE A 34 -29.40 0.33 5.49
CA PHE A 34 -29.36 -0.11 6.89
C PHE A 34 -28.09 -0.90 7.22
N LEU A 35 -27.69 -1.85 6.36
CA LEU A 35 -26.47 -2.64 6.58
C LEU A 35 -25.21 -1.78 6.45
N GLY A 36 -25.20 -0.85 5.50
CA GLY A 36 -24.10 0.09 5.33
C GLY A 36 -23.91 0.99 6.57
N PHE A 37 -25.01 1.47 7.16
CA PHE A 37 -24.98 2.26 8.38
C PHE A 37 -24.47 1.44 9.58
N LEU A 38 -25.01 0.25 9.80
CA LEU A 38 -24.56 -0.64 10.89
C LEU A 38 -23.08 -0.99 10.76
N THR A 39 -22.63 -1.31 9.54
CA THR A 39 -21.22 -1.64 9.29
C THR A 39 -20.33 -0.44 9.63
N LYS A 40 -20.69 0.76 9.18
CA LYS A 40 -19.95 1.98 9.50
C LYS A 40 -19.89 2.21 11.01
N SER A 41 -21.02 2.15 11.70
CA SER A 41 -21.11 2.35 13.15
C SER A 41 -20.27 1.34 13.94
N TYR A 42 -20.20 0.10 13.46
CA TYR A 42 -19.43 -0.96 14.12
C TYR A 42 -17.92 -0.85 13.92
N PHE A 43 -17.48 -0.47 12.73
CA PHE A 43 -16.07 -0.50 12.35
C PHE A 43 -15.36 0.86 12.46
N LYS A 44 -16.06 1.98 12.24
CA LYS A 44 -15.43 3.29 12.22
C LYS A 44 -15.18 3.79 13.65
N VAL A 45 -13.96 4.19 13.92
CA VAL A 45 -13.54 4.85 15.16
C VAL A 45 -13.20 6.29 14.83
N GLU A 46 -14.02 7.23 15.28
CA GLU A 46 -13.82 8.67 15.06
C GLU A 46 -13.35 9.31 16.37
N ASN A 47 -12.13 9.86 16.37
CA ASN A 47 -11.56 10.57 17.50
C ASN A 47 -10.42 11.46 17.02
N ASP A 48 -10.40 12.71 17.47
CA ASP A 48 -9.39 13.69 17.07
C ASP A 48 -7.96 13.30 17.48
N LYS A 49 -7.78 12.53 18.54
CA LYS A 49 -6.48 11.99 18.96
C LYS A 49 -5.85 11.04 17.92
N LEU A 50 -6.66 10.46 17.03
CA LEU A 50 -6.17 9.60 15.94
C LEU A 50 -5.68 10.39 14.74
N LYS A 51 -6.07 11.66 14.62
CA LYS A 51 -5.67 12.48 13.46
C LYS A 51 -4.16 12.64 13.40
N ARG A 52 -3.64 12.57 12.18
CA ARG A 52 -2.21 12.81 11.90
C ARG A 52 -2.09 13.75 10.71
N THR A 53 -1.32 14.82 10.87
CA THR A 53 -1.04 15.75 9.78
C THR A 53 0.36 15.50 9.26
N LEU A 54 0.47 15.10 7.99
CA LEU A 54 1.71 14.79 7.28
C LEU A 54 1.59 15.26 5.83
N PHE A 55 2.67 15.73 5.26
CA PHE A 55 2.74 16.20 3.86
C PHE A 55 1.70 17.31 3.53
N GLY A 56 1.23 18.07 4.53
CA GLY A 56 0.12 19.02 4.34
C GLY A 56 -1.27 18.38 4.28
N LEU A 57 -1.40 17.07 4.47
CA LEU A 57 -2.66 16.33 4.50
C LEU A 57 -3.03 15.93 5.94
N THR A 58 -4.30 16.01 6.29
CA THR A 58 -4.82 15.54 7.58
C THR A 58 -5.51 14.20 7.41
N PHE A 59 -4.85 13.15 7.88
CA PHE A 59 -5.37 11.79 7.93
C PHE A 59 -6.29 11.62 9.13
N PRO A 60 -7.54 11.12 8.97
CA PRO A 60 -8.48 10.96 10.08
C PRO A 60 -8.02 9.92 11.12
N ASN A 61 -7.20 8.97 10.73
CA ASN A 61 -6.48 8.04 11.60
C ASN A 61 -5.25 7.48 10.85
N PRO A 62 -4.28 6.88 11.56
CA PRO A 62 -3.01 6.45 10.95
C PRO A 62 -3.07 5.11 10.20
N VAL A 63 -4.22 4.46 10.09
CA VAL A 63 -4.34 3.11 9.52
C VAL A 63 -4.89 3.16 8.10
N GLY A 64 -4.11 2.73 7.13
CA GLY A 64 -4.48 2.71 5.72
C GLY A 64 -4.49 1.32 5.08
N ILE A 65 -4.97 1.28 3.84
CA ILE A 65 -4.90 0.11 2.95
C ILE A 65 -3.72 0.28 2.01
N ALA A 66 -2.88 -0.75 1.92
CA ALA A 66 -1.72 -0.76 1.03
C ALA A 66 -2.14 -0.98 -0.44
N ALA A 67 -1.34 -0.44 -1.37
CA ALA A 67 -1.48 -0.71 -2.80
C ALA A 67 -1.56 -2.21 -3.12
N GLY A 68 -2.36 -2.53 -4.13
CA GLY A 68 -2.59 -3.89 -4.56
C GLY A 68 -3.84 -4.54 -3.96
N PHE A 69 -4.44 -3.96 -2.93
CA PHE A 69 -5.69 -4.46 -2.34
C PHE A 69 -6.90 -4.01 -3.18
N ASP A 70 -7.08 -2.72 -3.41
CA ASP A 70 -8.01 -2.16 -4.41
C ASP A 70 -7.25 -1.51 -5.57
N LYS A 71 -6.74 -2.34 -6.47
CA LYS A 71 -5.88 -1.87 -7.57
C LYS A 71 -6.55 -0.86 -8.49
N ASN A 72 -7.85 -1.02 -8.67
CA ASN A 72 -8.63 -0.34 -9.70
C ASN A 72 -9.56 0.75 -9.13
N ALA A 73 -9.40 1.14 -7.87
CA ALA A 73 -10.24 2.13 -7.20
C ALA A 73 -11.75 1.80 -7.26
N THR A 74 -12.10 0.55 -7.00
CA THR A 74 -13.48 0.05 -7.15
C THR A 74 -14.27 0.04 -5.84
N HIS A 75 -13.59 0.18 -4.68
CA HIS A 75 -14.19 -0.02 -3.35
C HIS A 75 -13.78 1.04 -2.32
N ILE A 76 -13.44 2.25 -2.76
CA ILE A 76 -12.99 3.34 -1.89
C ILE A 76 -14.04 3.67 -0.82
N SER A 77 -15.30 3.86 -1.22
CA SER A 77 -16.39 4.18 -0.30
C SER A 77 -16.65 3.08 0.73
N GLU A 78 -16.47 1.83 0.36
CA GLU A 78 -16.66 0.68 1.23
C GLU A 78 -15.55 0.59 2.27
N PHE A 79 -14.30 0.78 1.85
CA PHE A 79 -13.15 0.77 2.77
C PHE A 79 -13.11 1.96 3.72
N GLU A 80 -13.58 3.13 3.30
CA GLU A 80 -13.81 4.27 4.19
C GLU A 80 -14.75 3.87 5.35
N LYS A 81 -15.84 3.14 5.04
CA LYS A 81 -16.80 2.70 6.05
C LYS A 81 -16.26 1.62 6.98
N PHE A 82 -15.25 0.85 6.57
CA PHE A 82 -14.51 -0.06 7.46
C PHE A 82 -13.52 0.64 8.41
N GLY A 83 -13.42 1.97 8.36
CA GLY A 83 -12.68 2.77 9.31
C GLY A 83 -11.21 2.98 8.97
N PHE A 84 -10.80 2.72 7.72
CA PHE A 84 -9.48 3.09 7.23
C PHE A 84 -9.38 4.60 7.02
N GLY A 85 -8.27 5.20 7.44
CA GLY A 85 -8.02 6.63 7.31
C GLY A 85 -7.53 7.04 5.93
N PHE A 86 -6.94 6.11 5.18
CA PHE A 86 -6.47 6.34 3.82
C PHE A 86 -6.38 5.05 3.01
N ILE A 87 -6.40 5.17 1.68
CA ILE A 87 -6.41 4.04 0.76
C ILE A 87 -5.40 4.31 -0.34
N GLU A 88 -4.43 3.42 -0.53
CA GLU A 88 -3.50 3.47 -1.64
C GLU A 88 -4.02 2.56 -2.76
N ILE A 89 -4.46 3.18 -3.85
CA ILE A 89 -4.90 2.47 -5.07
C ILE A 89 -3.70 2.06 -5.93
N GLY A 90 -3.90 1.18 -6.88
CA GLY A 90 -2.87 0.77 -7.83
C GLY A 90 -2.13 -0.51 -7.40
N THR A 91 -0.98 -0.78 -8.00
CA THR A 91 -0.20 0.09 -8.89
C THR A 91 -0.93 0.30 -10.21
N VAL A 92 -1.07 1.56 -10.58
CA VAL A 92 -1.67 2.01 -11.84
C VAL A 92 -0.59 2.14 -12.90
N THR A 93 -0.87 1.67 -14.11
CA THR A 93 -0.01 1.84 -15.28
C THR A 93 -0.75 2.59 -16.38
N PRO A 94 -0.06 3.24 -17.34
CA PRO A 94 -0.72 3.98 -18.43
C PRO A 94 -1.76 3.16 -19.16
N LYS A 95 -1.36 1.98 -19.65
CA LYS A 95 -2.22 1.05 -20.38
C LYS A 95 -2.74 -0.05 -19.43
N PRO A 96 -3.96 -0.58 -19.66
CA PRO A 96 -4.42 -1.76 -18.95
C PRO A 96 -3.51 -2.95 -19.22
N GLN A 97 -3.34 -3.80 -18.22
CA GLN A 97 -2.57 -5.02 -18.40
C GLN A 97 -3.09 -6.17 -17.50
N PRO A 98 -3.06 -7.43 -18.01
CA PRO A 98 -3.60 -8.58 -17.30
C PRO A 98 -2.72 -9.02 -16.12
N GLY A 99 -1.46 -8.58 -16.07
CA GLY A 99 -0.44 -9.06 -15.13
C GLY A 99 0.19 -10.38 -15.56
N ASN A 100 0.78 -11.07 -14.60
CA ASN A 100 1.44 -12.37 -14.84
C ASN A 100 0.42 -13.51 -14.97
N PRO A 101 0.78 -14.66 -15.60
CA PRO A 101 -0.09 -15.83 -15.71
C PRO A 101 -0.58 -16.33 -14.34
N LYS A 102 -1.79 -16.88 -14.31
CA LYS A 102 -2.36 -17.56 -13.13
C LYS A 102 -1.78 -18.98 -13.02
N LYS A 103 -1.64 -19.62 -11.84
CA LYS A 103 -1.92 -19.04 -10.51
C LYS A 103 -0.78 -18.12 -10.08
N ARG A 104 -1.11 -17.03 -9.42
CA ARG A 104 -0.17 -15.96 -9.08
C ARG A 104 -0.35 -15.39 -7.67
N LEU A 105 -1.20 -16.03 -6.87
CA LEU A 105 -1.49 -15.63 -5.48
C LEU A 105 -1.61 -16.89 -4.63
N PHE A 106 -0.78 -17.03 -3.59
CA PHE A 106 -0.66 -18.23 -2.77
C PHE A 106 -0.73 -17.87 -1.30
N ARG A 107 -1.69 -18.46 -0.58
CA ARG A 107 -1.83 -18.27 0.88
C ARG A 107 -0.96 -19.29 1.60
N LEU A 108 -0.21 -18.81 2.58
CA LEU A 108 0.61 -19.60 3.47
C LEU A 108 -0.06 -19.62 4.85
N LYS A 109 -1.00 -20.56 5.03
CA LYS A 109 -1.90 -20.57 6.19
C LYS A 109 -1.17 -20.70 7.52
N LYS A 110 -0.14 -21.56 7.58
CA LYS A 110 0.64 -21.80 8.82
C LYS A 110 1.55 -20.61 9.17
N ASP A 111 1.84 -19.73 8.20
CA ASP A 111 2.76 -18.61 8.35
C ASP A 111 2.01 -17.26 8.40
N ASN A 112 0.68 -17.25 8.34
CA ASN A 112 -0.13 -16.02 8.19
C ASN A 112 0.44 -15.10 7.11
N ALA A 113 0.72 -15.66 5.95
CA ALA A 113 1.47 -15.01 4.88
C ALA A 113 0.85 -15.25 3.51
N VAL A 114 1.30 -14.46 2.54
CA VAL A 114 0.91 -14.56 1.13
C VAL A 114 2.14 -14.40 0.25
N ILE A 115 2.32 -15.31 -0.72
CA ILE A 115 3.24 -15.11 -1.84
C ILE A 115 2.42 -14.65 -3.04
N ASN A 116 2.87 -13.59 -3.72
CA ASN A 116 2.24 -13.10 -4.93
C ASN A 116 3.24 -12.82 -6.04
N ARG A 117 2.80 -13.06 -7.29
CA ARG A 117 3.49 -12.65 -8.51
C ARG A 117 2.51 -11.98 -9.48
N MET A 118 1.77 -10.97 -8.98
CA MET A 118 0.64 -10.36 -9.70
C MET A 118 1.06 -9.63 -10.98
N GLY A 119 2.19 -8.88 -10.99
CA GLY A 119 2.71 -8.19 -12.18
C GLY A 119 1.87 -6.97 -12.60
N PHE A 120 1.40 -6.18 -11.63
CA PHE A 120 0.66 -4.93 -11.85
C PHE A 120 -0.59 -5.08 -12.74
N ASN A 121 -1.37 -6.14 -12.53
CA ASN A 121 -2.67 -6.25 -13.21
C ASN A 121 -3.59 -5.09 -12.80
N ASN A 122 -4.02 -4.30 -13.78
CA ASN A 122 -4.90 -3.14 -13.59
C ASN A 122 -5.60 -2.74 -14.88
N ASP A 123 -6.64 -1.92 -14.75
CA ASP A 123 -7.51 -1.47 -15.86
C ASP A 123 -6.95 -0.29 -16.67
N GLY A 124 -5.74 0.19 -16.33
CA GLY A 124 -5.12 1.36 -16.95
C GLY A 124 -5.61 2.69 -16.35
N VAL A 125 -4.78 3.72 -16.50
CA VAL A 125 -4.98 5.02 -15.83
C VAL A 125 -6.31 5.68 -16.20
N THR A 126 -6.71 5.64 -17.45
CA THR A 126 -7.95 6.29 -17.94
C THR A 126 -9.20 5.72 -17.26
N LYS A 127 -9.30 4.39 -17.19
CA LYS A 127 -10.46 3.73 -16.56
C LYS A 127 -10.45 3.86 -15.04
N ILE A 128 -9.27 3.87 -14.41
CA ILE A 128 -9.15 4.11 -12.98
C ILE A 128 -9.53 5.55 -12.64
N LYS A 129 -9.05 6.54 -13.41
CA LYS A 129 -9.39 7.95 -13.28
C LYS A 129 -10.91 8.18 -13.28
N SER A 130 -11.64 7.55 -14.20
CA SER A 130 -13.10 7.71 -14.29
C SER A 130 -13.87 7.23 -13.05
N ARG A 131 -13.26 6.39 -12.20
CA ARG A 131 -13.84 5.92 -10.93
C ARG A 131 -13.53 6.81 -9.75
N LEU A 132 -12.55 7.71 -9.89
CA LEU A 132 -12.10 8.61 -8.83
C LEU A 132 -12.89 9.93 -8.75
N ASN A 133 -13.96 10.07 -9.51
CA ASN A 133 -14.82 11.27 -9.53
C ASN A 133 -15.79 11.36 -8.33
N GLY A 134 -15.67 10.49 -7.33
CA GLY A 134 -16.50 10.50 -6.12
C GLY A 134 -16.03 11.54 -5.10
N ASN A 135 -16.99 12.03 -4.29
CA ASN A 135 -16.67 12.86 -3.13
C ASN A 135 -16.30 11.95 -1.94
N TYR A 136 -15.03 11.54 -1.87
CA TYR A 136 -14.50 10.69 -0.80
C TYR A 136 -14.01 11.55 0.38
N LYS A 137 -14.28 11.08 1.61
CA LYS A 137 -13.77 11.71 2.85
C LYS A 137 -12.47 11.08 3.33
N VAL A 138 -12.04 10.01 2.69
CA VAL A 138 -10.80 9.29 2.98
C VAL A 138 -9.68 9.82 2.07
N ILE A 139 -8.46 9.89 2.57
CA ILE A 139 -7.29 10.29 1.78
C ILE A 139 -6.96 9.17 0.77
N ILE A 140 -6.74 9.54 -0.48
CA ILE A 140 -6.45 8.61 -1.58
C ILE A 140 -5.02 8.78 -2.05
N GLY A 141 -4.23 7.72 -1.95
CA GLY A 141 -2.89 7.64 -2.53
C GLY A 141 -2.90 6.98 -3.90
N GLY A 142 -2.28 7.60 -4.88
CA GLY A 142 -2.09 7.05 -6.22
C GLY A 142 -0.74 6.34 -6.35
N ASN A 143 -0.72 5.00 -6.22
CA ASN A 143 0.49 4.22 -6.47
C ASN A 143 0.65 4.00 -7.97
N ILE A 144 1.75 4.48 -8.56
CA ILE A 144 1.99 4.47 -10.00
C ILE A 144 3.25 3.70 -10.36
N GLY A 145 3.25 3.10 -11.55
CA GLY A 145 4.36 2.31 -12.07
C GLY A 145 4.35 2.19 -13.58
N LYS A 146 5.39 1.56 -14.13
CA LYS A 146 5.45 1.32 -15.58
C LYS A 146 4.68 0.07 -16.01
N ASN A 147 4.21 0.05 -17.24
CA ASN A 147 3.71 -1.14 -17.89
C ASN A 147 4.81 -2.23 -18.00
N LYS A 148 4.42 -3.48 -17.97
CA LYS A 148 5.35 -4.63 -18.04
C LYS A 148 6.18 -4.61 -19.33
N LEU A 149 5.55 -4.27 -20.45
CA LEU A 149 6.17 -4.24 -21.77
C LEU A 149 7.01 -3.00 -22.03
N THR A 150 6.88 -1.95 -21.27
CA THR A 150 7.69 -0.73 -21.39
C THR A 150 9.12 -1.05 -20.95
N PRO A 151 10.15 -0.86 -21.78
CA PRO A 151 11.54 -1.05 -21.36
C PRO A 151 11.95 -0.05 -20.27
N ASN A 152 12.95 -0.38 -19.46
CA ASN A 152 13.40 0.50 -18.38
C ASN A 152 13.89 1.87 -18.86
N THR A 153 14.47 1.95 -20.05
CA THR A 153 14.90 3.20 -20.70
C THR A 153 13.74 4.17 -20.98
N GLU A 154 12.52 3.66 -21.09
CA GLU A 154 11.31 4.46 -21.34
C GLU A 154 10.38 4.54 -20.10
N ALA A 155 10.77 3.91 -19.01
CA ALA A 155 9.94 3.80 -17.81
C ALA A 155 9.44 5.16 -17.31
N LYS A 156 10.29 6.20 -17.35
CA LYS A 156 9.95 7.56 -16.92
C LYS A 156 8.69 8.10 -17.58
N LYS A 157 8.47 7.82 -18.86
CA LYS A 157 7.26 8.26 -19.59
C LYS A 157 5.99 7.70 -18.95
N ASP A 158 6.00 6.44 -18.55
CA ASP A 158 4.85 5.77 -17.93
C ASP A 158 4.49 6.39 -16.57
N TYR A 159 5.49 6.68 -15.73
CA TYR A 159 5.28 7.40 -14.46
C TYR A 159 4.69 8.78 -14.69
N LEU A 160 5.21 9.54 -15.65
CA LEU A 160 4.74 10.88 -15.97
C LEU A 160 3.30 10.89 -16.51
N ILE A 161 2.93 9.92 -17.35
CA ILE A 161 1.54 9.76 -17.84
C ILE A 161 0.60 9.52 -16.66
N CYS A 162 0.88 8.52 -15.82
CA CYS A 162 0.04 8.23 -14.68
C CYS A 162 -0.05 9.40 -13.68
N PHE A 163 1.08 10.09 -13.44
CA PHE A 163 1.13 11.25 -12.56
C PHE A 163 0.24 12.39 -13.04
N LYS A 164 0.35 12.76 -14.32
CA LYS A 164 -0.45 13.83 -14.92
C LYS A 164 -1.94 13.47 -14.94
N GLU A 165 -2.28 12.27 -15.39
CA GLU A 165 -3.67 11.83 -15.51
C GLU A 165 -4.41 11.76 -14.17
N LEU A 166 -3.73 11.36 -13.09
CA LEU A 166 -4.33 11.20 -11.76
C LEU A 166 -4.17 12.45 -10.87
N TYR A 167 -3.52 13.52 -11.36
CA TYR A 167 -3.10 14.64 -10.51
C TYR A 167 -4.24 15.26 -9.71
N ASP A 168 -5.39 15.48 -10.34
CA ASP A 168 -6.56 16.07 -9.70
C ASP A 168 -7.49 15.06 -9.00
N CYS A 169 -7.14 13.76 -9.08
CA CYS A 169 -8.00 12.68 -8.60
C CYS A 169 -7.52 12.02 -7.31
N VAL A 170 -6.25 12.24 -6.91
CA VAL A 170 -5.65 11.66 -5.71
C VAL A 170 -5.05 12.75 -4.83
N ASP A 171 -4.84 12.42 -3.54
CA ASP A 171 -4.30 13.37 -2.57
C ASP A 171 -2.77 13.34 -2.51
N TYR A 172 -2.15 12.19 -2.74
CA TYR A 172 -0.70 12.02 -2.82
C TYR A 172 -0.32 10.93 -3.82
N PHE A 173 0.93 10.93 -4.25
CA PHE A 173 1.48 9.93 -5.17
C PHE A 173 2.52 9.03 -4.53
N VAL A 174 2.58 7.79 -5.01
CA VAL A 174 3.60 6.81 -4.63
C VAL A 174 4.30 6.29 -5.87
N ILE A 175 5.61 6.52 -5.92
CA ILE A 175 6.47 5.99 -6.99
C ILE A 175 6.88 4.57 -6.63
N ASN A 176 6.34 3.59 -7.36
CA ASN A 176 6.58 2.17 -7.09
C ASN A 176 7.65 1.61 -8.03
N VAL A 177 8.87 1.57 -7.55
CA VAL A 177 10.05 0.97 -8.21
C VAL A 177 10.52 -0.31 -7.50
N SER A 178 9.71 -0.87 -6.60
CA SER A 178 10.16 -1.88 -5.63
C SER A 178 9.51 -3.27 -5.80
N SER A 179 8.55 -3.43 -6.73
CA SER A 179 7.90 -4.72 -6.94
C SER A 179 8.90 -5.75 -7.51
N PRO A 180 8.95 -6.96 -6.93
CA PRO A 180 9.79 -8.03 -7.47
C PRO A 180 9.17 -8.76 -8.66
N ASN A 181 7.91 -8.45 -9.00
CA ASN A 181 7.09 -9.23 -9.92
C ASN A 181 7.01 -8.63 -11.33
N THR A 182 7.73 -7.55 -11.58
CA THR A 182 7.90 -6.91 -12.89
C THR A 182 9.39 -6.96 -13.24
N PRO A 183 9.79 -7.58 -14.36
CA PRO A 183 11.20 -7.73 -14.74
C PRO A 183 11.92 -6.38 -14.76
N GLY A 184 13.12 -6.34 -14.18
CA GLY A 184 13.99 -5.16 -14.16
C GLY A 184 13.49 -3.97 -13.34
N LEU A 185 12.27 -4.02 -12.75
CA LEU A 185 11.70 -2.86 -12.07
C LEU A 185 12.57 -2.35 -10.90
N ARG A 186 13.19 -3.25 -10.15
CA ARG A 186 14.04 -2.89 -9.00
C ARG A 186 15.34 -2.18 -9.39
N GLU A 187 15.78 -2.29 -10.65
CA GLU A 187 16.91 -1.54 -11.22
C GLU A 187 16.58 -0.04 -11.27
N LEU A 188 15.29 0.32 -11.39
CA LEU A 188 14.83 1.71 -11.35
C LEU A 188 14.98 2.38 -9.97
N GLN A 189 15.46 1.65 -8.94
CA GLN A 189 15.87 2.25 -7.67
C GLN A 189 17.28 2.86 -7.76
N SER A 190 17.87 3.00 -8.96
CA SER A 190 19.16 3.67 -9.15
C SER A 190 19.03 5.18 -8.89
N ARG A 191 20.13 5.78 -8.41
CA ARG A 191 20.25 7.23 -8.15
C ARG A 191 19.96 8.05 -9.40
N GLU A 192 20.48 7.60 -10.53
CA GLU A 192 20.37 8.29 -11.83
C GLU A 192 18.91 8.35 -12.28
N PHE A 193 18.24 7.19 -12.33
CA PHE A 193 16.85 7.11 -12.75
C PHE A 193 15.92 7.92 -11.84
N LEU A 194 16.08 7.78 -10.51
CA LEU A 194 15.22 8.49 -9.57
C LEU A 194 15.42 10.00 -9.59
N ASN A 195 16.66 10.50 -9.72
CA ASN A 195 16.91 11.93 -9.86
C ASN A 195 16.25 12.50 -11.13
N ASP A 196 16.39 11.81 -12.25
CA ASP A 196 15.80 12.21 -13.54
C ASP A 196 14.26 12.20 -13.46
N LEU A 197 13.67 11.13 -12.92
CA LEU A 197 12.22 11.03 -12.73
C LEU A 197 11.69 12.13 -11.80
N PHE A 198 12.30 12.31 -10.64
CA PHE A 198 11.84 13.28 -9.64
C PHE A 198 12.01 14.74 -10.12
N THR A 199 13.02 15.02 -10.93
CA THR A 199 13.17 16.33 -11.58
C THR A 199 11.94 16.66 -12.43
N ASP A 200 11.51 15.74 -13.28
CA ASP A 200 10.35 15.96 -14.15
C ASP A 200 9.02 16.01 -13.39
N LEU A 201 8.84 15.13 -12.39
CA LEU A 201 7.66 15.15 -11.51
C LEU A 201 7.56 16.47 -10.73
N ASN A 202 8.68 16.95 -10.17
CA ASN A 202 8.74 18.23 -9.46
C ASN A 202 8.48 19.41 -10.39
N LYS A 203 9.04 19.40 -11.60
CA LYS A 203 8.74 20.42 -12.60
C LYS A 203 7.25 20.51 -12.90
N PHE A 204 6.56 19.38 -13.05
CA PHE A 204 5.13 19.37 -13.27
C PHE A 204 4.36 19.84 -12.02
N ARG A 205 4.63 19.27 -10.81
CA ARG A 205 3.87 19.62 -9.60
C ARG A 205 4.01 21.08 -9.18
N ASN A 206 5.19 21.68 -9.36
CA ASN A 206 5.45 23.06 -8.98
C ASN A 206 4.76 24.08 -9.89
N ASN A 207 4.36 23.67 -11.10
CA ASN A 207 3.55 24.48 -12.02
C ASN A 207 2.04 24.37 -11.73
N ASN A 208 1.63 23.57 -10.76
CA ASN A 208 0.24 23.40 -10.38
C ASN A 208 -0.08 24.17 -9.09
N LYS A 209 -1.31 24.69 -8.98
CA LYS A 209 -1.77 25.41 -7.78
C LYS A 209 -1.82 24.53 -6.54
N ASN A 210 -2.19 23.25 -6.69
CA ASN A 210 -2.30 22.28 -5.62
C ASN A 210 -1.10 21.33 -5.65
N ILE A 211 -0.10 21.58 -4.83
CA ILE A 211 1.08 20.73 -4.73
C ILE A 211 0.71 19.40 -4.08
N LYS A 212 0.87 18.30 -4.83
CA LYS A 212 0.60 16.95 -4.33
C LYS A 212 1.88 16.31 -3.78
N PRO A 213 1.83 15.70 -2.58
CA PRO A 213 2.97 14.98 -2.03
C PRO A 213 3.38 13.79 -2.90
N ILE A 214 4.69 13.54 -2.97
CA ILE A 214 5.28 12.40 -3.68
C ILE A 214 6.07 11.57 -2.69
N LEU A 215 5.78 10.27 -2.61
CA LEU A 215 6.45 9.31 -1.75
C LEU A 215 7.17 8.24 -2.60
N LEU A 216 8.30 7.74 -2.10
CA LEU A 216 9.03 6.63 -2.72
C LEU A 216 8.73 5.32 -1.97
N LYS A 217 8.26 4.27 -2.68
CA LYS A 217 8.04 2.95 -2.07
C LYS A 217 9.22 2.03 -2.34
N ILE A 218 9.85 1.55 -1.27
CA ILE A 218 11.10 0.79 -1.33
C ILE A 218 10.91 -0.71 -1.05
N SER A 219 11.90 -1.49 -1.51
CA SER A 219 12.03 -2.92 -1.21
C SER A 219 12.60 -3.15 0.20
N PRO A 220 12.17 -4.21 0.93
CA PRO A 220 12.81 -4.62 2.18
C PRO A 220 14.17 -5.28 1.97
N ASP A 221 14.51 -5.62 0.73
CA ASP A 221 15.70 -6.40 0.38
C ASP A 221 16.92 -5.51 0.03
N LEU A 222 16.80 -4.21 0.23
CA LEU A 222 17.88 -3.25 0.01
C LEU A 222 18.95 -3.35 1.11
N SER A 223 20.21 -3.15 0.72
CA SER A 223 21.30 -2.96 1.68
C SER A 223 21.18 -1.61 2.42
N LYS A 224 21.81 -1.48 3.58
CA LYS A 224 21.84 -0.22 4.34
C LYS A 224 22.42 0.93 3.51
N ASP A 225 23.48 0.67 2.74
CA ASP A 225 24.11 1.68 1.88
C ASP A 225 23.16 2.16 0.78
N LYS A 226 22.39 1.21 0.18
CA LYS A 226 21.37 1.58 -0.81
C LYS A 226 20.24 2.39 -0.20
N ILE A 227 19.83 2.10 1.03
CA ILE A 227 18.83 2.91 1.75
C ILE A 227 19.37 4.32 2.01
N ILE A 228 20.63 4.48 2.41
CA ILE A 228 21.27 5.80 2.59
C ILE A 228 21.27 6.57 1.27
N GLU A 229 21.67 5.92 0.18
CA GLU A 229 21.64 6.53 -1.16
C GLU A 229 20.25 7.03 -1.53
N LEU A 230 19.19 6.25 -1.23
CA LEU A 230 17.81 6.65 -1.49
C LEU A 230 17.36 7.81 -0.61
N ILE A 231 17.79 7.87 0.66
CA ILE A 231 17.54 9.02 1.55
C ILE A 231 18.17 10.29 0.96
N ASP A 232 19.40 10.21 0.44
CA ASP A 232 20.05 11.35 -0.23
C ASP A 232 19.27 11.82 -1.46
N VAL A 233 18.79 10.87 -2.29
CA VAL A 233 17.97 11.17 -3.46
C VAL A 233 16.67 11.86 -3.05
N ILE A 234 15.99 11.36 -2.02
CA ILE A 234 14.76 11.92 -1.45
C ILE A 234 14.99 13.37 -1.00
N ASN A 235 16.06 13.60 -0.21
CA ASN A 235 16.39 14.92 0.33
C ASN A 235 16.73 15.91 -0.80
N LYS A 236 17.61 15.49 -1.73
CA LYS A 236 18.05 16.32 -2.87
C LYS A 236 16.86 16.78 -3.73
N ASN A 237 15.89 15.88 -3.95
CA ASN A 237 14.75 16.14 -4.81
C ASN A 237 13.52 16.66 -4.04
N LYS A 238 13.62 16.89 -2.74
CA LYS A 238 12.50 17.35 -1.88
C LYS A 238 11.27 16.46 -2.03
N ILE A 239 11.48 15.15 -1.99
CA ILE A 239 10.41 14.14 -1.96
C ILE A 239 9.86 14.07 -0.54
N ASP A 240 8.54 13.97 -0.40
CA ASP A 240 7.84 14.27 0.84
C ASP A 240 7.87 13.12 1.86
N GLY A 241 8.22 11.90 1.43
CA GLY A 241 8.30 10.76 2.35
C GLY A 241 8.65 9.44 1.67
N ILE A 242 8.63 8.39 2.48
CA ILE A 242 8.97 7.03 2.06
C ILE A 242 7.94 6.02 2.54
N ILE A 243 7.67 4.99 1.73
CA ILE A 243 6.86 3.83 2.13
C ILE A 243 7.78 2.62 2.29
N ALA A 244 7.89 2.14 3.50
CA ALA A 244 8.70 0.99 3.89
C ALA A 244 7.81 -0.09 4.52
N THR A 245 7.60 -1.27 3.85
CA THR A 245 8.28 -1.76 2.65
C THR A 245 7.30 -2.45 1.68
N ASN A 246 7.78 -2.74 0.47
CA ASN A 246 7.14 -3.71 -0.43
C ASN A 246 7.34 -5.15 0.10
N THR A 247 7.00 -6.15 -0.68
CA THR A 247 7.20 -7.59 -0.38
C THR A 247 8.67 -7.99 -0.56
N THR A 248 9.10 -9.05 0.16
CA THR A 248 10.45 -9.61 0.08
C THR A 248 10.54 -10.80 -0.87
N VAL A 249 11.70 -11.01 -1.48
CA VAL A 249 12.07 -12.26 -2.16
C VAL A 249 13.00 -13.13 -1.32
N ASN A 250 13.48 -12.62 -0.19
CA ASN A 250 14.29 -13.36 0.78
C ASN A 250 13.34 -14.01 1.81
N PHE A 251 13.06 -15.29 1.59
CA PHE A 251 12.13 -16.02 2.44
C PHE A 251 12.86 -16.57 3.67
N PRO A 252 12.32 -16.34 4.89
CA PRO A 252 12.73 -17.11 6.06
C PRO A 252 12.23 -18.54 5.95
N GLU A 253 12.51 -19.37 6.93
CA GLU A 253 11.92 -20.69 7.02
C GLU A 253 10.40 -20.61 7.11
N LEU A 254 9.71 -21.24 6.16
CA LEU A 254 8.26 -21.27 6.04
C LEU A 254 7.72 -22.68 6.28
N LYS A 255 6.54 -22.77 6.91
CA LYS A 255 5.89 -24.03 7.31
C LYS A 255 4.79 -24.50 6.36
N SER A 256 4.28 -23.61 5.53
CA SER A 256 3.16 -23.92 4.61
C SER A 256 3.62 -24.66 3.36
N ASN A 257 2.74 -25.46 2.77
CA ASN A 257 3.04 -26.28 1.59
C ASN A 257 3.43 -25.43 0.36
N ASN A 258 2.87 -24.21 0.23
CA ASN A 258 3.17 -23.30 -0.88
C ASN A 258 4.48 -22.51 -0.70
N LYS A 259 5.35 -22.90 0.23
CA LYS A 259 6.62 -22.20 0.52
C LYS A 259 7.62 -22.16 -0.65
N TYR A 260 7.49 -23.06 -1.61
CA TYR A 260 8.36 -23.16 -2.78
C TYR A 260 7.93 -22.28 -3.96
N GLU A 261 6.79 -21.59 -3.83
CA GLU A 261 6.31 -20.68 -4.87
C GLU A 261 7.19 -19.43 -5.00
N LYS A 262 7.43 -19.00 -6.24
CA LYS A 262 8.19 -17.78 -6.52
C LYS A 262 7.29 -16.56 -6.47
N GLY A 263 7.82 -15.42 -5.98
CA GLY A 263 7.10 -14.16 -5.94
C GLY A 263 7.52 -13.30 -4.74
N GLY A 264 6.74 -12.27 -4.44
CA GLY A 264 6.95 -11.45 -3.27
C GLY A 264 6.19 -11.98 -2.06
N LEU A 265 6.87 -12.22 -0.96
CA LEU A 265 6.32 -12.67 0.32
C LEU A 265 5.87 -11.48 1.16
N SER A 266 4.66 -11.56 1.70
CA SER A 266 4.04 -10.60 2.63
C SER A 266 3.42 -11.32 3.83
N GLY A 267 3.03 -10.56 4.84
CA GLY A 267 2.45 -11.09 6.07
C GLY A 267 3.48 -11.24 7.19
N GLN A 268 3.16 -12.11 8.17
CA GLN A 268 3.93 -12.23 9.41
C GLN A 268 5.44 -12.41 9.20
N PRO A 269 5.93 -13.21 8.25
CA PRO A 269 7.36 -13.39 8.05
C PRO A 269 8.14 -12.12 7.61
N LEU A 270 7.42 -11.09 7.14
CA LEU A 270 8.02 -9.81 6.73
C LEU A 270 8.09 -8.79 7.89
N TYR A 271 7.47 -9.08 9.04
CA TYR A 271 7.26 -8.10 10.11
C TYR A 271 8.56 -7.51 10.65
N ASP A 272 9.47 -8.37 11.12
CA ASP A 272 10.71 -7.93 11.74
C ASP A 272 11.61 -7.20 10.73
N LYS A 273 11.76 -7.74 9.53
CA LYS A 273 12.53 -7.13 8.45
C LYS A 273 12.02 -5.74 8.08
N SER A 274 10.69 -5.57 8.00
CA SER A 274 10.09 -4.26 7.75
C SER A 274 10.38 -3.27 8.87
N ASN A 275 10.30 -3.71 10.14
CA ASN A 275 10.60 -2.85 11.30
C ASN A 275 12.08 -2.46 11.36
N GLU A 276 13.00 -3.38 11.04
CA GLU A 276 14.43 -3.07 10.93
C GLU A 276 14.69 -1.95 9.90
N VAL A 277 14.10 -2.06 8.71
CA VAL A 277 14.24 -1.04 7.65
C VAL A 277 13.68 0.30 8.12
N ILE A 278 12.47 0.32 8.72
CA ILE A 278 11.83 1.54 9.22
C ILE A 278 12.69 2.19 10.31
N SER A 279 13.16 1.42 11.30
CA SER A 279 14.00 1.90 12.39
C SER A 279 15.33 2.46 11.87
N PHE A 280 15.92 1.80 10.86
CA PHE A 280 17.13 2.27 10.24
C PHE A 280 16.94 3.63 9.54
N ILE A 281 15.86 3.79 8.75
CA ILE A 281 15.52 5.05 8.08
C ILE A 281 15.25 6.14 9.11
N SER A 282 14.42 5.86 10.11
CA SER A 282 14.06 6.82 11.15
C SER A 282 15.31 7.33 11.89
N LYS A 283 16.20 6.42 12.31
CA LYS A 283 17.48 6.81 12.97
C LYS A 283 18.39 7.64 12.05
N LYS A 284 18.52 7.26 10.78
CA LYS A 284 19.39 7.98 9.82
C LYS A 284 18.88 9.38 9.49
N THR A 285 17.57 9.59 9.56
CA THR A 285 16.95 10.89 9.27
C THR A 285 16.60 11.69 10.52
N GLY A 286 16.94 11.17 11.71
CA GLY A 286 16.57 11.80 12.99
C GLY A 286 15.03 11.94 13.15
N GLY A 287 14.25 11.00 12.60
CA GLY A 287 12.80 11.02 12.59
C GLY A 287 12.16 12.08 11.68
N LYS A 288 12.96 12.85 10.91
CA LYS A 288 12.47 13.99 10.11
C LYS A 288 11.80 13.55 8.79
N LEU A 289 12.23 12.43 8.20
CA LEU A 289 11.62 11.92 6.97
C LEU A 289 10.33 11.17 7.32
N PRO A 290 9.16 11.62 6.83
CA PRO A 290 7.91 10.92 7.05
C PRO A 290 7.92 9.50 6.46
N ILE A 291 7.50 8.52 7.26
CA ILE A 291 7.50 7.10 6.90
C ILE A 291 6.08 6.54 7.00
N ILE A 292 5.59 5.91 5.94
CA ILE A 292 4.44 5.02 5.99
C ILE A 292 4.95 3.58 6.12
N GLY A 293 4.66 2.94 7.27
CA GLY A 293 5.14 1.60 7.58
C GLY A 293 4.21 0.51 7.01
N VAL A 294 4.77 -0.43 6.26
CA VAL A 294 4.04 -1.56 5.66
C VAL A 294 4.81 -2.86 5.86
N GLY A 295 4.11 -3.92 6.23
CA GLY A 295 4.68 -5.28 6.33
C GLY A 295 4.40 -5.95 7.67
N GLY A 296 3.71 -7.08 7.62
CA GLY A 296 3.53 -8.01 8.73
C GLY A 296 2.54 -7.60 9.82
N ILE A 297 1.82 -6.49 9.70
CA ILE A 297 0.87 -6.06 10.73
C ILE A 297 -0.39 -6.93 10.67
N SER A 298 -0.70 -7.60 11.78
CA SER A 298 -1.92 -8.39 11.99
C SER A 298 -2.53 -8.22 13.39
N THR A 299 -1.86 -7.50 14.29
CA THR A 299 -2.38 -7.19 15.62
C THR A 299 -2.22 -5.71 15.97
N PRO A 300 -3.00 -5.17 16.91
CA PRO A 300 -2.80 -3.80 17.42
C PRO A 300 -1.39 -3.56 17.96
N GLU A 301 -0.84 -4.51 18.71
CA GLU A 301 0.52 -4.42 19.24
C GLU A 301 1.57 -4.31 18.14
N GLN A 302 1.44 -5.08 17.07
CA GLN A 302 2.34 -4.99 15.91
C GLN A 302 2.25 -3.63 15.21
N ALA A 303 1.06 -3.04 15.18
CA ALA A 303 0.86 -1.68 14.66
C ALA A 303 1.58 -0.63 15.53
N LEU A 304 1.43 -0.72 16.86
CA LEU A 304 2.14 0.13 17.82
C LEU A 304 3.67 0.01 17.68
N ASN A 305 4.17 -1.22 17.61
CA ASN A 305 5.60 -1.46 17.48
C ASN A 305 6.16 -0.91 16.15
N LYS A 306 5.37 -0.93 15.08
CA LYS A 306 5.77 -0.31 13.81
C LYS A 306 5.82 1.21 13.91
N ILE A 307 4.89 1.85 14.63
CA ILE A 307 4.93 3.28 14.93
C ILE A 307 6.15 3.59 15.82
N ARG A 308 6.40 2.82 16.88
CA ARG A 308 7.58 2.97 17.74
C ARG A 308 8.90 2.78 16.98
N ALA A 309 8.91 1.97 15.92
CA ALA A 309 10.05 1.83 15.02
C ALA A 309 10.31 3.10 14.17
N GLY A 310 9.39 4.05 14.14
CA GLY A 310 9.50 5.33 13.45
C GLY A 310 8.51 5.55 12.29
N ALA A 311 7.51 4.67 12.13
CA ALA A 311 6.46 4.91 11.16
C ALA A 311 5.46 5.97 11.68
N HIS A 312 5.10 6.94 10.84
CA HIS A 312 4.11 7.98 11.16
C HIS A 312 2.69 7.52 10.83
N LEU A 313 2.54 6.75 9.76
CA LEU A 313 1.33 6.08 9.32
C LEU A 313 1.64 4.61 9.03
N ILE A 314 0.62 3.76 9.02
CA ILE A 314 0.77 2.33 8.73
C ILE A 314 -0.21 1.88 7.66
N GLN A 315 0.19 0.88 6.87
CA GLN A 315 -0.69 0.27 5.88
C GLN A 315 -0.81 -1.24 6.09
N LEU A 316 -2.00 -1.74 5.82
CA LEU A 316 -2.36 -3.15 5.92
C LEU A 316 -2.64 -3.76 4.55
N TYR A 317 -2.24 -5.02 4.37
CA TYR A 317 -2.60 -5.87 3.23
C TYR A 317 -2.96 -7.29 3.72
N THR A 318 -1.95 -8.10 3.99
CA THR A 318 -2.12 -9.50 4.43
C THR A 318 -2.88 -9.60 5.74
N GLY A 319 -2.67 -8.66 6.66
CA GLY A 319 -3.42 -8.59 7.92
C GLY A 319 -4.93 -8.48 7.72
N ILE A 320 -5.40 -7.75 6.70
CA ILE A 320 -6.84 -7.68 6.38
C ILE A 320 -7.38 -9.06 5.98
N ILE A 321 -6.59 -9.84 5.23
CA ILE A 321 -7.00 -11.18 4.77
C ILE A 321 -7.19 -12.13 5.95
N TYR A 322 -6.26 -12.15 6.92
CA TYR A 322 -6.28 -13.08 8.04
C TYR A 322 -7.13 -12.62 9.23
N GLU A 323 -7.20 -11.32 9.50
CA GLU A 323 -7.90 -10.74 10.65
C GLU A 323 -9.30 -10.23 10.34
N GLY A 324 -9.59 -10.00 9.04
CA GLY A 324 -10.87 -9.45 8.56
C GLY A 324 -10.93 -7.92 8.60
N PRO A 325 -12.06 -7.36 8.15
CA PRO A 325 -12.22 -5.91 7.96
C PRO A 325 -12.16 -5.10 9.27
N GLY A 326 -12.38 -5.73 10.41
CA GLY A 326 -12.35 -5.06 11.73
C GLY A 326 -10.96 -4.75 12.26
N ILE A 327 -9.89 -5.11 11.56
CA ILE A 327 -8.51 -4.90 12.04
C ILE A 327 -8.19 -3.40 12.22
N ALA A 328 -8.64 -2.53 11.32
CA ALA A 328 -8.42 -1.09 11.44
C ALA A 328 -9.06 -0.52 12.71
N SER A 329 -10.31 -0.92 12.99
CA SER A 329 -11.02 -0.52 14.22
C SER A 329 -10.29 -0.97 15.49
N LYS A 330 -9.79 -2.22 15.52
CA LYS A 330 -9.04 -2.75 16.66
C LYS A 330 -7.75 -1.97 16.89
N ILE A 331 -7.01 -1.68 15.83
CA ILE A 331 -5.77 -0.88 15.91
C ILE A 331 -6.08 0.54 16.39
N ASN A 332 -7.08 1.20 15.81
CA ASN A 332 -7.45 2.57 16.20
C ASN A 332 -7.91 2.65 17.67
N LYS A 333 -8.66 1.66 18.18
CA LYS A 333 -9.04 1.59 19.61
C LYS A 333 -7.82 1.44 20.51
N GLU A 334 -6.87 0.59 20.12
CA GLU A 334 -5.64 0.42 20.89
C GLU A 334 -4.77 1.68 20.90
N LEU A 335 -4.67 2.38 19.75
CA LEU A 335 -3.95 3.65 19.68
C LEU A 335 -4.54 4.74 20.58
N LEU A 336 -5.84 4.72 20.85
CA LEU A 336 -6.48 5.64 21.77
C LEU A 336 -6.18 5.33 23.24
N ASN A 337 -5.88 4.06 23.57
CA ASN A 337 -5.52 3.63 24.92
C ASN A 337 -4.05 3.90 25.27
N GLN A 338 -3.25 4.30 24.29
CA GLN A 338 -1.83 4.61 24.46
C GLN A 338 -1.64 6.13 24.40
N GLU A 339 -0.85 6.67 25.31
CA GLU A 339 -0.34 8.05 25.22
C GLU A 339 0.81 8.06 24.18
N LEU A 340 0.47 8.29 22.90
CA LEU A 340 1.42 8.36 21.79
C LEU A 340 1.58 9.79 21.29
#